data_3d7c2ee74ee22ce13b259918bf2fd1b1
#
_entry.id   3d7c2ee74ee22ce13b259918bf2fd1b1
#
_cell.length_a   1.000
_cell.length_b   1.000
_cell.length_c   1.000
_cell.angle_alpha   90.00
_cell.angle_beta   90.00
_cell.angle_gamma   90.00
#
_symmetry.space_group_name_H-M   'P 1'
#
loop_
_entity.id
_entity.type
_entity.pdbx_description
1 polymer ?
#
loop_
_entity_poly.entity_id
_entity_poly.type
_entity_poly.pdbx_seq_one_letter_code
_entity_poly.pdbx_strand_id
1 'polypeptide(L)'
;MELIKRCFIVIFLISVLIIFVDNVTAAPTHSNVPATDLCGWTGSGGGGRGVRPVYLRCSRGTVLWRYPRGALRVVLSGGSDNKSFRGCIKVSGPARVYLEGKGTLRLIYAQSDGKHESLHRCFHSKGQIAALYVEADEQNNGHNTVKLRYDLDFESFDNNGKLIRQDEENECRPCTKEELAETYCQSDLVARGTVSAVERRPDINSAELVLRVTSTLKRVEEIEDNEIDSGDLRLQKEIRIRVPTACDARHGQGEFVIMAKKKLGDLTLTCAPRLETWAEAVRELQSAPCLLRS
;
A
#
# COMPACT_ATOMS: atom_id res chain seq x y z
N MET A 1 -34.90 -70.42 -23.89
CA MET A 1 -34.11 -69.59 -24.82
C MET A 1 -34.39 -68.09 -24.65
N GLU A 2 -35.59 -67.67 -24.30
CA GLU A 2 -35.96 -66.29 -24.04
C GLU A 2 -35.36 -65.69 -22.75
N LEU A 3 -35.23 -66.51 -21.69
CA LEU A 3 -34.69 -66.03 -20.41
C LEU A 3 -33.21 -65.62 -20.52
N ILE A 4 -32.44 -66.33 -21.32
CA ILE A 4 -31.02 -66.07 -21.54
C ILE A 4 -30.83 -64.80 -22.35
N LYS A 5 -31.70 -64.52 -23.37
CA LYS A 5 -31.65 -63.27 -24.12
C LYS A 5 -31.98 -62.06 -23.27
N ARG A 6 -32.90 -62.16 -22.34
CA ARG A 6 -33.25 -61.06 -21.42
C ARG A 6 -32.10 -60.76 -20.42
N CYS A 7 -31.40 -61.80 -19.95
CA CYS A 7 -30.21 -61.61 -19.09
C CYS A 7 -29.08 -60.89 -19.85
N PHE A 8 -28.80 -61.25 -21.08
CA PHE A 8 -27.77 -60.58 -21.88
C PHE A 8 -28.11 -59.09 -22.17
N ILE A 9 -29.36 -58.77 -22.41
CA ILE A 9 -29.81 -57.41 -22.63
C ILE A 9 -29.67 -56.56 -21.36
N VAL A 10 -30.02 -57.11 -20.20
CA VAL A 10 -29.87 -56.39 -18.91
C VAL A 10 -28.39 -56.17 -18.55
N ILE A 11 -27.53 -57.16 -18.77
CA ILE A 11 -26.09 -57.03 -18.53
C ILE A 11 -25.47 -55.97 -19.49
N PHE A 12 -25.90 -55.98 -20.76
CA PHE A 12 -25.42 -54.98 -21.72
C PHE A 12 -25.87 -53.58 -21.38
N LEU A 13 -27.12 -53.37 -20.92
CA LEU A 13 -27.62 -52.08 -20.48
C LEU A 13 -26.92 -51.59 -19.22
N ILE A 14 -26.60 -52.47 -18.28
CA ILE A 14 -25.84 -52.12 -17.07
C ILE A 14 -24.40 -51.75 -17.45
N SER A 15 -23.74 -52.47 -18.36
CA SER A 15 -22.39 -52.12 -18.79
C SER A 15 -22.31 -50.79 -19.56
N VAL A 16 -23.33 -50.44 -20.36
CA VAL A 16 -23.43 -49.14 -21.01
C VAL A 16 -23.68 -48.05 -20.01
N LEU A 17 -24.46 -48.31 -18.94
CA LEU A 17 -24.72 -47.33 -17.89
C LEU A 17 -23.46 -47.02 -17.08
N ILE A 18 -22.61 -48.03 -16.83
CA ILE A 18 -21.33 -47.85 -16.11
C ILE A 18 -20.35 -47.03 -16.95
N ILE A 19 -20.30 -47.20 -18.27
CA ILE A 19 -19.43 -46.41 -19.17
C ILE A 19 -19.86 -44.92 -19.20
N PHE A 20 -21.14 -44.63 -19.00
CA PHE A 20 -21.63 -43.24 -18.97
C PHE A 20 -21.42 -42.53 -17.65
N VAL A 21 -21.17 -43.27 -16.53
CA VAL A 21 -20.92 -42.65 -15.21
C VAL A 21 -19.46 -42.22 -15.06
N ASP A 22 -18.52 -42.78 -15.79
CA ASP A 22 -17.12 -42.41 -15.75
C ASP A 22 -16.78 -41.09 -16.52
N ASN A 23 -17.75 -40.53 -17.24
CA ASN A 23 -17.62 -39.21 -17.90
C ASN A 23 -18.22 -38.04 -17.10
N VAL A 24 -18.38 -38.18 -15.79
CA VAL A 24 -18.55 -37.01 -14.92
C VAL A 24 -17.24 -36.27 -14.95
N THR A 25 -17.16 -35.29 -15.85
CA THR A 25 -16.11 -34.32 -15.95
C THR A 25 -15.75 -33.86 -14.56
N ALA A 26 -14.53 -34.19 -14.12
CA ALA A 26 -13.91 -33.55 -12.98
C ALA A 26 -14.03 -32.03 -13.22
N ALA A 27 -14.84 -31.37 -12.41
CA ALA A 27 -14.85 -29.91 -12.35
C ALA A 27 -13.39 -29.48 -12.23
N PRO A 28 -12.95 -28.45 -12.97
CA PRO A 28 -11.59 -27.98 -12.82
C PRO A 28 -11.40 -27.71 -11.34
N THR A 29 -10.53 -28.49 -10.72
CA THR A 29 -10.06 -28.21 -9.36
C THR A 29 -9.65 -26.75 -9.38
N HIS A 30 -10.38 -25.93 -8.65
CA HIS A 30 -9.92 -24.58 -8.32
C HIS A 30 -8.49 -24.77 -7.85
N SER A 31 -7.54 -24.45 -8.71
CA SER A 31 -6.17 -24.24 -8.31
C SER A 31 -6.28 -23.32 -7.10
N ASN A 32 -5.78 -23.76 -5.96
CA ASN A 32 -5.57 -22.93 -4.80
C ASN A 32 -4.71 -21.75 -5.27
N VAL A 33 -5.37 -20.69 -5.75
CA VAL A 33 -4.76 -19.38 -5.84
C VAL A 33 -4.43 -19.09 -4.38
N PRO A 34 -3.16 -18.97 -4.00
CA PRO A 34 -2.79 -18.58 -2.65
C PRO A 34 -3.64 -17.35 -2.35
N ALA A 35 -4.22 -17.31 -1.17
CA ALA A 35 -5.07 -16.21 -0.74
C ALA A 35 -4.29 -14.94 -1.07
N THR A 36 -4.70 -14.25 -2.13
CA THR A 36 -4.06 -13.04 -2.58
C THR A 36 -4.19 -12.10 -1.41
N ASP A 37 -3.07 -11.67 -0.90
CA ASP A 37 -3.00 -10.71 0.18
C ASP A 37 -3.96 -9.58 -0.21
N LEU A 38 -5.00 -9.35 0.59
CA LEU A 38 -6.03 -8.35 0.26
C LEU A 38 -5.45 -6.95 0.09
N CYS A 39 -4.21 -6.76 0.55
CA CYS A 39 -3.47 -5.52 0.51
C CYS A 39 -2.48 -5.42 -0.65
N GLY A 40 -2.07 -6.53 -1.22
CA GLY A 40 -1.06 -6.57 -2.28
C GLY A 40 -1.38 -7.56 -3.38
N TRP A 41 -0.66 -7.42 -4.48
CA TRP A 41 -0.69 -8.38 -5.57
C TRP A 41 0.69 -8.49 -6.21
N THR A 42 1.14 -9.71 -6.39
CA THR A 42 2.36 -10.02 -7.14
C THR A 42 2.03 -10.95 -8.30
N GLY A 43 2.48 -10.60 -9.48
CA GLY A 43 2.26 -11.42 -10.67
C GLY A 43 3.26 -11.13 -11.77
N SER A 44 3.25 -11.96 -12.81
CA SER A 44 4.16 -11.84 -13.95
C SER A 44 3.43 -11.93 -15.29
N GLY A 45 4.01 -11.29 -16.30
CA GLY A 45 3.56 -11.34 -17.69
C GLY A 45 2.23 -10.67 -17.95
N GLY A 46 1.76 -10.74 -19.21
CA GLY A 46 0.40 -10.42 -19.62
C GLY A 46 -0.41 -11.70 -19.70
N GLY A 47 -1.53 -11.77 -19.02
CA GLY A 47 -2.46 -12.87 -19.23
C GLY A 47 -3.17 -12.68 -20.56
N GLY A 48 -3.06 -13.62 -21.50
CA GLY A 48 -3.89 -13.81 -22.65
C GLY A 48 -4.56 -12.57 -23.31
N ARG A 49 -5.62 -12.78 -24.05
CA ARG A 49 -6.43 -11.70 -24.61
C ARG A 49 -7.30 -11.07 -23.50
N GLY A 50 -6.95 -9.86 -23.05
CA GLY A 50 -7.79 -9.10 -22.11
C GLY A 50 -7.03 -8.41 -20.98
N VAL A 51 -7.75 -7.60 -20.23
CA VAL A 51 -7.26 -6.87 -19.06
C VAL A 51 -7.48 -7.71 -17.81
N ARG A 52 -6.42 -7.97 -17.04
CA ARG A 52 -6.52 -8.77 -15.82
C ARG A 52 -7.02 -7.90 -14.65
N PRO A 53 -8.12 -8.27 -13.98
CA PRO A 53 -8.57 -7.56 -12.79
C PRO A 53 -7.74 -7.96 -11.54
N VAL A 54 -7.43 -6.96 -10.72
CA VAL A 54 -6.78 -7.10 -9.42
C VAL A 54 -7.63 -6.34 -8.39
N TYR A 55 -8.09 -6.99 -7.33
CA TYR A 55 -8.96 -6.40 -6.32
C TYR A 55 -8.19 -6.25 -5.01
N LEU A 56 -8.06 -5.02 -4.50
CA LEU A 56 -7.37 -4.69 -3.27
C LEU A 56 -8.33 -3.99 -2.31
N ARG A 57 -8.32 -4.39 -1.03
CA ARG A 57 -9.30 -3.97 -0.03
C ARG A 57 -8.69 -3.32 1.21
N CYS A 58 -7.39 -3.11 1.21
CA CYS A 58 -6.69 -2.45 2.32
C CYS A 58 -6.53 -0.96 2.04
N SER A 59 -6.34 -0.18 3.10
CA SER A 59 -6.05 1.25 2.98
C SER A 59 -4.69 1.54 2.35
N ARG A 60 -3.77 0.59 2.38
CA ARG A 60 -2.44 0.72 1.75
C ARG A 60 -1.94 -0.63 1.25
N GLY A 61 -1.07 -0.60 0.24
CA GLY A 61 -0.47 -1.82 -0.29
C GLY A 61 0.37 -1.62 -1.54
N THR A 62 0.74 -2.75 -2.14
CA THR A 62 1.66 -2.77 -3.29
C THR A 62 1.18 -3.74 -4.36
N VAL A 63 1.27 -3.31 -5.61
CA VAL A 63 1.16 -4.17 -6.80
C VAL A 63 2.55 -4.32 -7.39
N LEU A 64 3.05 -5.54 -7.45
CA LEU A 64 4.33 -5.88 -8.06
C LEU A 64 4.09 -6.70 -9.33
N TRP A 65 4.33 -6.10 -10.48
CA TRP A 65 4.09 -6.71 -11.77
C TRP A 65 5.41 -6.97 -12.49
N ARG A 66 5.83 -8.22 -12.51
CA ARG A 66 7.06 -8.68 -13.16
C ARG A 66 6.81 -8.97 -14.63
N TYR A 67 7.76 -8.60 -15.49
CA TYR A 67 7.67 -8.77 -16.94
C TYR A 67 6.32 -8.26 -17.50
N PRO A 68 5.99 -6.98 -17.25
CA PRO A 68 4.68 -6.43 -17.56
C PRO A 68 4.42 -6.48 -19.08
N ARG A 69 3.21 -6.96 -19.43
CA ARG A 69 2.70 -6.97 -20.81
C ARG A 69 1.20 -6.74 -20.81
N GLY A 70 0.71 -5.87 -21.71
CA GLY A 70 -0.70 -5.53 -21.78
C GLY A 70 -1.15 -4.62 -20.64
N ALA A 71 -2.24 -4.95 -19.95
CA ALA A 71 -2.77 -4.10 -18.89
C ALA A 71 -3.37 -4.86 -17.71
N LEU A 72 -3.33 -4.21 -16.53
CA LEU A 72 -4.05 -4.61 -15.32
C LEU A 72 -5.16 -3.61 -15.02
N ARG A 73 -6.29 -4.06 -14.51
CA ARG A 73 -7.33 -3.23 -13.92
C ARG A 73 -7.30 -3.39 -12.40
N VAL A 74 -6.63 -2.45 -11.70
CA VAL A 74 -6.49 -2.48 -10.26
C VAL A 74 -7.67 -1.76 -9.63
N VAL A 75 -8.50 -2.51 -8.90
CA VAL A 75 -9.68 -2.00 -8.21
C VAL A 75 -9.34 -1.83 -6.74
N LEU A 76 -9.33 -0.57 -6.30
CA LEU A 76 -9.11 -0.18 -4.92
C LEU A 76 -10.47 0.04 -4.26
N SER A 77 -10.71 -0.60 -3.13
CA SER A 77 -11.93 -0.41 -2.35
C SER A 77 -11.58 -0.10 -0.90
N GLY A 78 -12.22 0.91 -0.35
CA GLY A 78 -12.14 1.19 1.06
C GLY A 78 -13.14 0.34 1.82
N GLY A 79 -12.71 -0.57 2.64
CA GLY A 79 -13.49 -1.36 3.59
C GLY A 79 -15.03 -1.30 3.58
N SER A 80 -15.66 -1.62 4.71
CA SER A 80 -17.13 -1.75 4.84
C SER A 80 -17.89 -0.42 4.98
N ASP A 81 -17.23 0.71 5.14
CA ASP A 81 -17.84 1.94 5.69
C ASP A 81 -18.48 2.90 4.69
N ASN A 82 -18.74 2.49 3.48
CA ASN A 82 -19.46 3.31 2.47
C ASN A 82 -18.88 4.73 2.23
N LYS A 83 -17.62 4.97 2.61
CA LYS A 83 -16.98 6.29 2.53
C LYS A 83 -16.21 6.47 1.23
N SER A 84 -16.24 7.69 0.71
CA SER A 84 -15.29 8.10 -0.32
C SER A 84 -13.89 8.26 0.27
N PHE A 85 -12.88 8.21 -0.59
CA PHE A 85 -11.49 8.35 -0.18
C PHE A 85 -10.68 9.16 -1.19
N ARG A 86 -9.64 9.78 -0.68
CA ARG A 86 -8.52 10.28 -1.49
C ARG A 86 -7.50 9.17 -1.62
N GLY A 87 -7.24 8.72 -2.84
CA GLY A 87 -6.19 7.73 -3.12
C GLY A 87 -4.94 8.41 -3.66
N CYS A 88 -3.78 8.01 -3.17
CA CYS A 88 -2.51 8.43 -3.72
C CYS A 88 -1.72 7.21 -4.18
N ILE A 89 -0.96 7.34 -5.28
CA ILE A 89 -0.11 6.29 -5.81
C ILE A 89 1.31 6.80 -6.04
N LYS A 90 2.27 5.89 -5.91
CA LYS A 90 3.65 6.03 -6.34
C LYS A 90 3.95 4.87 -7.28
N VAL A 91 4.43 5.19 -8.47
CA VAL A 91 4.68 4.20 -9.52
C VAL A 91 6.15 4.24 -9.90
N SER A 92 6.77 3.09 -10.02
CA SER A 92 8.10 2.94 -10.61
C SER A 92 8.10 1.83 -11.66
N GLY A 93 8.89 2.01 -12.69
CA GLY A 93 8.96 1.11 -13.84
C GLY A 93 8.11 1.57 -15.03
N PRO A 94 8.20 0.85 -16.18
CA PRO A 94 7.63 1.26 -17.45
C PRO A 94 6.13 1.02 -17.51
N ALA A 95 5.35 1.98 -17.05
CA ALA A 95 3.89 1.92 -17.09
C ALA A 95 3.25 3.29 -17.28
N ARG A 96 2.02 3.27 -17.78
CA ARG A 96 1.07 4.39 -17.75
C ARG A 96 -0.10 4.00 -16.86
N VAL A 97 -0.55 4.94 -16.02
CA VAL A 97 -1.68 4.68 -15.13
C VAL A 97 -2.78 5.69 -15.39
N TYR A 98 -3.98 5.15 -15.59
CA TYR A 98 -5.18 5.94 -15.83
C TYR A 98 -6.19 5.68 -14.72
N LEU A 99 -6.91 6.73 -14.30
CA LEU A 99 -8.10 6.60 -13.46
C LEU A 99 -9.32 6.36 -14.35
N GLU A 100 -10.05 5.30 -14.05
CA GLU A 100 -11.28 4.95 -14.75
C GLU A 100 -12.42 5.90 -14.35
N GLY A 101 -13.06 6.51 -15.33
CA GLY A 101 -14.24 7.35 -15.17
C GLY A 101 -15.47 6.74 -15.84
N LYS A 102 -16.57 7.48 -15.90
CA LYS A 102 -17.75 7.08 -16.67
C LYS A 102 -17.44 7.21 -18.18
N GLY A 103 -17.06 6.08 -18.80
CA GLY A 103 -16.75 6.01 -20.24
C GLY A 103 -15.44 6.70 -20.66
N THR A 104 -14.56 7.07 -19.73
CA THR A 104 -13.30 7.73 -20.03
C THR A 104 -12.17 7.21 -19.14
N LEU A 105 -10.94 7.23 -19.66
CA LEU A 105 -9.71 7.00 -18.92
C LEU A 105 -8.94 8.32 -18.79
N ARG A 106 -8.69 8.76 -17.57
CA ARG A 106 -7.91 9.96 -17.28
C ARG A 106 -6.49 9.57 -16.90
N LEU A 107 -5.50 9.97 -17.69
CA LEU A 107 -4.09 9.74 -17.37
C LEU A 107 -3.74 10.43 -16.04
N ILE A 108 -3.16 9.69 -15.10
CA ILE A 108 -2.68 10.20 -13.81
C ILE A 108 -1.18 10.01 -13.62
N TYR A 109 -0.57 9.06 -14.32
CA TYR A 109 0.86 8.84 -14.32
C TYR A 109 1.34 8.35 -15.67
N ALA A 110 2.43 8.93 -16.16
CA ALA A 110 3.26 8.39 -17.23
C ALA A 110 4.72 8.72 -16.92
N GLN A 111 5.63 7.85 -17.34
CA GLN A 111 7.08 8.08 -17.16
C GLN A 111 7.54 9.35 -17.90
N SER A 112 6.85 9.70 -18.98
CA SER A 112 7.11 10.88 -19.82
C SER A 112 6.33 12.14 -19.39
N ASP A 113 5.64 12.14 -18.23
CA ASP A 113 4.82 13.30 -17.79
C ASP A 113 5.65 14.49 -17.29
N GLY A 114 6.98 14.40 -17.34
CA GLY A 114 7.92 15.46 -16.92
C GLY A 114 8.02 15.67 -15.42
N LYS A 115 7.32 14.89 -14.63
CA LYS A 115 7.35 14.98 -13.17
C LYS A 115 8.28 13.90 -12.60
N HIS A 116 8.95 14.24 -11.51
CA HIS A 116 9.81 13.29 -10.82
C HIS A 116 9.04 12.03 -10.38
N GLU A 117 9.62 10.85 -10.55
CA GLU A 117 8.96 9.56 -10.25
C GLU A 117 8.59 9.40 -8.76
N SER A 118 9.34 10.04 -7.86
CA SER A 118 9.06 10.03 -6.42
C SER A 118 7.85 10.87 -6.03
N LEU A 119 7.29 11.68 -6.95
CA LEU A 119 6.07 12.44 -6.70
C LEU A 119 4.86 11.51 -6.64
N HIS A 120 4.04 11.71 -5.62
CA HIS A 120 2.77 11.04 -5.50
C HIS A 120 1.76 11.59 -6.51
N ARG A 121 0.93 10.71 -7.05
CA ARG A 121 -0.19 11.07 -7.93
C ARG A 121 -1.48 10.76 -7.19
N CYS A 122 -2.22 11.81 -6.83
CA CYS A 122 -3.44 11.64 -6.03
C CYS A 122 -4.70 11.83 -6.86
N PHE A 123 -5.77 11.17 -6.45
CA PHE A 123 -7.10 11.21 -7.06
C PHE A 123 -8.16 11.03 -5.97
N HIS A 124 -9.43 11.33 -6.31
CA HIS A 124 -10.57 11.06 -5.43
C HIS A 124 -11.38 9.90 -6.01
N SER A 125 -11.84 9.02 -5.12
CA SER A 125 -12.76 7.94 -5.49
C SER A 125 -14.13 8.49 -5.84
N LYS A 126 -14.88 7.74 -6.65
CA LYS A 126 -16.32 7.98 -6.83
C LYS A 126 -17.09 6.98 -5.98
N GLY A 127 -17.43 7.39 -4.76
CA GLY A 127 -17.97 6.48 -3.75
C GLY A 127 -16.84 5.58 -3.18
N GLN A 128 -17.15 4.34 -2.90
CA GLN A 128 -16.28 3.38 -2.20
C GLN A 128 -15.15 2.79 -3.04
N ILE A 129 -15.15 3.00 -4.35
CA ILE A 129 -14.28 2.28 -5.28
C ILE A 129 -13.59 3.27 -6.21
N ALA A 130 -12.31 3.01 -6.49
CA ALA A 130 -11.59 3.60 -7.60
C ALA A 130 -10.93 2.48 -8.41
N ALA A 131 -11.02 2.55 -9.73
CA ALA A 131 -10.36 1.62 -10.61
C ALA A 131 -9.23 2.33 -11.37
N LEU A 132 -8.05 1.72 -11.33
CA LEU A 132 -6.87 2.17 -12.06
C LEU A 132 -6.61 1.20 -13.21
N TYR A 133 -6.47 1.73 -14.40
CA TYR A 133 -6.01 0.99 -15.56
C TYR A 133 -4.50 1.19 -15.67
N VAL A 134 -3.74 0.13 -15.44
CA VAL A 134 -2.27 0.13 -15.47
C VAL A 134 -1.81 -0.55 -16.74
N GLU A 135 -1.27 0.20 -17.67
CA GLU A 135 -0.81 -0.26 -18.96
C GLU A 135 0.72 -0.35 -18.98
N ALA A 136 1.26 -1.49 -19.42
CA ALA A 136 2.69 -1.65 -19.59
C ALA A 136 3.19 -0.79 -20.77
N ASP A 137 4.31 -0.11 -20.59
CA ASP A 137 5.00 0.56 -21.69
C ASP A 137 6.05 -0.39 -22.30
N GLU A 138 5.69 -0.98 -23.45
CA GLU A 138 6.50 -2.00 -24.13
C GLU A 138 7.80 -1.46 -24.73
N GLN A 139 7.96 -0.14 -24.83
CA GLN A 139 9.13 0.49 -25.47
C GLN A 139 10.38 0.50 -24.57
N ASN A 140 10.26 0.14 -23.31
CA ASN A 140 11.34 0.26 -22.34
C ASN A 140 12.00 -1.09 -22.03
N ASN A 141 12.95 -1.49 -22.86
CA ASN A 141 13.59 -2.82 -22.85
C ASN A 141 14.47 -3.12 -21.62
N GLY A 142 14.57 -2.26 -20.63
CA GLY A 142 15.50 -2.41 -19.50
C GLY A 142 14.85 -2.75 -18.14
N HIS A 143 13.59 -2.42 -17.93
CA HIS A 143 12.92 -2.64 -16.65
C HIS A 143 11.89 -3.77 -16.74
N ASN A 144 12.18 -4.88 -16.06
CA ASN A 144 11.33 -6.06 -16.06
C ASN A 144 10.25 -6.03 -14.97
N THR A 145 10.02 -4.89 -14.32
CA THR A 145 9.12 -4.81 -13.18
C THR A 145 8.44 -3.44 -13.11
N VAL A 146 7.13 -3.46 -12.89
CA VAL A 146 6.34 -2.29 -12.49
C VAL A 146 5.93 -2.46 -11.04
N LYS A 147 6.24 -1.48 -10.20
CA LYS A 147 5.85 -1.44 -8.79
C LYS A 147 4.92 -0.24 -8.59
N LEU A 148 3.67 -0.50 -8.21
CA LEU A 148 2.69 0.51 -7.87
C LEU A 148 2.37 0.38 -6.38
N ARG A 149 2.70 1.40 -5.58
CA ARG A 149 2.26 1.53 -4.20
C ARG A 149 1.04 2.42 -4.14
N TYR A 150 0.11 2.12 -3.25
CA TYR A 150 -1.08 2.93 -3.06
C TYR A 150 -1.34 3.18 -1.57
N ASP A 151 -1.98 4.30 -1.28
CA ASP A 151 -2.44 4.70 0.05
C ASP A 151 -3.80 5.39 -0.09
N LEU A 152 -4.78 5.01 0.75
CA LEU A 152 -6.15 5.50 0.72
C LEU A 152 -6.45 6.22 2.03
N ASP A 153 -6.67 7.54 1.94
CA ASP A 153 -7.12 8.38 3.04
C ASP A 153 -8.65 8.50 2.97
N PHE A 154 -9.36 7.96 3.97
CA PHE A 154 -10.81 8.00 4.02
C PHE A 154 -11.30 9.36 4.50
N GLU A 155 -12.30 9.90 3.81
CA GLU A 155 -12.92 11.15 4.19
C GLU A 155 -13.60 11.00 5.55
N SER A 156 -13.18 11.80 6.52
CA SER A 156 -13.80 11.90 7.83
C SER A 156 -14.63 13.17 7.88
N PHE A 157 -15.84 13.10 8.45
CA PHE A 157 -16.71 14.24 8.67
C PHE A 157 -16.81 14.50 10.17
N ASP A 158 -16.83 15.78 10.57
CA ASP A 158 -17.12 16.16 11.93
C ASP A 158 -18.60 15.91 12.28
N ASN A 159 -18.96 16.12 13.55
CA ASN A 159 -20.34 15.96 14.04
C ASN A 159 -21.34 16.90 13.34
N ASN A 160 -20.86 17.91 12.62
CA ASN A 160 -21.65 18.87 11.86
C ASN A 160 -21.70 18.51 10.36
N GLY A 161 -21.15 17.37 9.94
CA GLY A 161 -21.10 16.93 8.55
C GLY A 161 -20.11 17.71 7.68
N LYS A 162 -19.20 18.48 8.29
CA LYS A 162 -18.14 19.17 7.58
C LYS A 162 -16.97 18.20 7.35
N LEU A 163 -16.48 18.14 6.12
CA LEU A 163 -15.31 17.34 5.76
C LEU A 163 -14.11 17.79 6.60
N ILE A 164 -13.61 16.89 7.46
CA ILE A 164 -12.35 17.09 8.16
C ILE A 164 -11.26 16.83 7.10
N ARG A 165 -10.81 17.89 6.44
CA ARG A 165 -9.55 17.80 5.71
C ARG A 165 -8.45 17.76 6.75
N GLN A 166 -7.63 16.73 6.74
CA GLN A 166 -6.30 16.80 7.32
C GLN A 166 -5.52 17.75 6.42
N ASP A 167 -5.73 19.05 6.65
CA ASP A 167 -5.11 20.11 5.86
C ASP A 167 -3.59 20.04 6.12
N GLU A 168 -2.84 20.26 5.06
CA GLU A 168 -1.37 20.33 5.10
C GLU A 168 -0.83 21.29 6.16
N GLU A 169 -1.63 22.29 6.57
CA GLU A 169 -1.31 23.23 7.64
C GLU A 169 -1.18 22.57 9.03
N ASN A 170 -1.92 21.49 9.30
CA ASN A 170 -1.81 20.76 10.57
C ASN A 170 -0.60 19.81 10.61
N GLU A 171 -0.02 19.48 9.48
CA GLU A 171 1.13 18.56 9.44
C GLU A 171 2.41 19.17 10.04
N CYS A 172 2.50 20.49 10.16
CA CYS A 172 3.70 21.19 10.60
C CYS A 172 3.65 21.68 12.06
N ARG A 173 2.52 21.57 12.75
CA ARG A 173 2.43 21.99 14.15
C ARG A 173 3.06 20.98 15.10
N PRO A 174 3.63 21.43 16.21
CA PRO A 174 4.03 20.51 17.28
C PRO A 174 2.83 19.69 17.78
N CYS A 175 3.05 18.41 18.04
CA CYS A 175 2.01 17.56 18.62
C CYS A 175 1.69 18.00 20.05
N THR A 176 0.41 18.01 20.38
CA THR A 176 0.01 18.20 21.77
C THR A 176 0.31 16.95 22.59
N LYS A 177 0.31 17.08 23.91
CA LYS A 177 0.60 15.97 24.81
C LYS A 177 -0.40 14.82 24.66
N GLU A 178 -1.67 15.18 24.44
CA GLU A 178 -2.76 14.22 24.25
C GLU A 178 -2.60 13.42 22.95
N GLU A 179 -2.07 14.07 21.91
CA GLU A 179 -1.83 13.43 20.61
C GLU A 179 -0.61 12.51 20.62
N LEU A 180 0.34 12.69 21.53
CA LEU A 180 1.58 11.93 21.54
C LEU A 180 1.35 10.42 21.67
N ALA A 181 0.47 9.99 22.56
CA ALA A 181 0.19 8.57 22.78
C ALA A 181 -0.48 7.94 21.56
N GLU A 182 -1.49 8.60 21.00
CA GLU A 182 -2.17 8.12 19.82
C GLU A 182 -1.21 8.04 18.61
N THR A 183 -0.45 9.11 18.37
CA THR A 183 0.54 9.16 17.30
C THR A 183 1.61 8.08 17.45
N TYR A 184 2.10 7.83 18.66
CA TYR A 184 3.02 6.73 18.93
C TYR A 184 2.41 5.39 18.55
N CYS A 185 1.18 5.13 18.99
CA CYS A 185 0.52 3.85 18.72
C CYS A 185 0.22 3.64 17.22
N GLN A 186 -0.06 4.70 16.50
CA GLN A 186 -0.35 4.66 15.06
C GLN A 186 0.88 4.71 14.16
N SER A 187 2.06 5.08 14.70
CA SER A 187 3.30 5.18 13.91
C SER A 187 3.85 3.81 13.53
N ASP A 188 4.40 3.71 12.34
CA ASP A 188 5.08 2.51 11.84
C ASP A 188 6.53 2.45 12.33
N LEU A 189 7.14 3.62 12.56
CA LEU A 189 8.47 3.78 13.15
C LEU A 189 8.43 4.81 14.27
N VAL A 190 9.02 4.47 15.42
CA VAL A 190 9.36 5.42 16.47
C VAL A 190 10.82 5.21 16.84
N ALA A 191 11.61 6.25 16.68
CA ALA A 191 13.05 6.20 16.95
C ALA A 191 13.51 7.44 17.73
N ARG A 192 14.39 7.22 18.68
CA ARG A 192 15.13 8.27 19.39
C ARG A 192 16.40 8.59 18.62
N GLY A 193 16.75 9.85 18.47
CA GLY A 193 17.96 10.26 17.79
C GLY A 193 18.11 11.76 17.62
N THR A 194 19.16 12.14 16.89
CA THR A 194 19.48 13.52 16.56
C THR A 194 19.33 13.76 15.06
N VAL A 195 18.81 14.92 14.67
CA VAL A 195 18.73 15.32 13.26
C VAL A 195 20.12 15.77 12.82
N SER A 196 20.80 14.97 11.99
CA SER A 196 22.16 15.25 11.50
C SER A 196 22.18 16.14 10.26
N ALA A 197 21.13 16.07 9.42
CA ALA A 197 20.98 16.88 8.23
C ALA A 197 19.52 17.12 7.87
N VAL A 198 19.28 18.19 7.11
CA VAL A 198 17.99 18.46 6.44
C VAL A 198 18.30 18.66 4.98
N GLU A 199 17.90 17.71 4.14
CA GLU A 199 18.11 17.74 2.69
C GLU A 199 16.84 18.23 2.01
N ARG A 200 16.89 19.39 1.37
CA ARG A 200 15.73 19.95 0.64
C ARG A 200 15.63 19.29 -0.75
N ARG A 201 14.44 18.84 -1.08
CA ARG A 201 14.08 18.23 -2.36
C ARG A 201 13.03 19.08 -3.06
N PRO A 202 13.44 20.19 -3.73
CA PRO A 202 12.51 21.09 -4.40
C PRO A 202 11.76 20.42 -5.57
N ASP A 203 12.37 19.42 -6.20
CA ASP A 203 11.80 18.59 -7.28
C ASP A 203 10.50 17.87 -6.87
N ILE A 204 10.34 17.56 -5.59
CA ILE A 204 9.16 16.90 -5.04
C ILE A 204 8.46 17.71 -3.94
N ASN A 205 8.79 18.98 -3.80
CA ASN A 205 8.25 19.89 -2.78
C ASN A 205 8.30 19.31 -1.36
N SER A 206 9.41 18.68 -1.01
CA SER A 206 9.61 18.08 0.30
C SER A 206 11.05 18.29 0.80
N ALA A 207 11.28 18.03 2.09
CA ALA A 207 12.59 17.91 2.67
C ALA A 207 12.74 16.52 3.32
N GLU A 208 13.96 16.05 3.43
CA GLU A 208 14.30 14.80 4.12
C GLU A 208 15.11 15.13 5.35
N LEU A 209 14.62 14.71 6.52
CA LEU A 209 15.39 14.71 7.74
C LEU A 209 16.27 13.47 7.76
N VAL A 210 17.58 13.67 7.91
CA VAL A 210 18.52 12.58 8.16
C VAL A 210 18.65 12.43 9.68
N LEU A 211 18.04 11.37 10.21
CA LEU A 211 18.05 11.06 11.65
C LEU A 211 19.17 10.08 11.94
N ARG A 212 20.11 10.48 12.81
CA ARG A 212 21.06 9.56 13.43
C ARG A 212 20.39 8.90 14.62
N VAL A 213 20.08 7.62 14.48
CA VAL A 213 19.31 6.85 15.46
C VAL A 213 20.20 6.45 16.64
N THR A 214 19.75 6.77 17.86
CA THR A 214 20.33 6.31 19.11
C THR A 214 19.62 5.03 19.60
N SER A 215 18.29 4.97 19.46
CA SER A 215 17.48 3.83 19.88
C SER A 215 16.20 3.74 19.06
N THR A 216 15.77 2.53 18.72
CA THR A 216 14.46 2.27 18.09
C THR A 216 13.49 1.83 19.18
N LEU A 217 12.42 2.62 19.39
CA LEU A 217 11.39 2.35 20.40
C LEU A 217 10.28 1.48 19.87
N LYS A 218 9.90 1.66 18.59
CA LYS A 218 8.88 0.89 17.91
C LYS A 218 9.21 0.76 16.42
N ARG A 219 8.97 -0.41 15.85
CA ARG A 219 9.05 -0.66 14.41
C ARG A 219 8.01 -1.69 14.04
N VAL A 220 7.22 -1.40 13.03
CA VAL A 220 6.34 -2.36 12.37
C VAL A 220 7.11 -2.92 11.18
N GLU A 221 7.43 -4.21 11.23
CA GLU A 221 8.02 -4.92 10.09
C GLU A 221 6.90 -5.21 9.10
N GLU A 222 6.90 -4.54 7.96
CA GLU A 222 6.13 -5.02 6.81
C GLU A 222 6.91 -6.19 6.20
N ILE A 223 6.23 -7.29 5.94
CA ILE A 223 6.76 -8.39 5.12
C ILE A 223 6.85 -7.83 3.70
N GLU A 224 7.95 -7.16 3.38
CA GLU A 224 8.25 -6.82 2.00
C GLU A 224 8.77 -8.09 1.34
N ASP A 225 8.04 -8.58 0.33
CA ASP A 225 8.50 -9.64 -0.56
C ASP A 225 9.90 -9.29 -1.09
N ASN A 226 10.88 -10.02 -0.63
CA ASN A 226 12.24 -10.22 -1.14
C ASN A 226 12.66 -9.33 -2.32
N GLU A 227 12.91 -8.08 -2.09
CA GLU A 227 13.86 -7.32 -2.89
C GLU A 227 15.10 -7.07 -2.03
N ILE A 228 16.24 -7.54 -2.55
CA ILE A 228 17.60 -7.49 -2.03
C ILE A 228 18.08 -6.03 -1.93
N ASP A 229 17.40 -5.25 -1.12
CA ASP A 229 17.86 -3.95 -0.64
C ASP A 229 17.55 -3.78 0.85
N SER A 230 17.30 -4.88 1.51
CA SER A 230 17.32 -4.98 2.97
C SER A 230 18.77 -5.10 3.43
N GLY A 231 19.56 -4.05 3.17
CA GLY A 231 20.67 -3.78 4.03
C GLY A 231 20.09 -3.79 5.45
N ASP A 232 20.60 -4.67 6.28
CA ASP A 232 20.14 -4.97 7.63
C ASP A 232 19.86 -3.64 8.38
N LEU A 233 18.61 -3.18 8.35
CA LEU A 233 18.16 -1.92 8.93
C LEU A 233 18.38 -1.89 10.46
N ARG A 234 18.72 -3.03 11.05
CA ARG A 234 19.20 -3.10 12.45
C ARG A 234 20.56 -2.42 12.64
N LEU A 235 21.35 -2.27 11.54
CA LEU A 235 22.65 -1.62 11.54
C LEU A 235 22.64 -0.23 10.91
N GLN A 236 21.52 0.23 10.31
CA GLN A 236 21.44 1.59 9.79
C GLN A 236 21.43 2.60 10.93
N LYS A 237 22.57 3.24 11.15
CA LYS A 237 22.71 4.37 12.08
C LYS A 237 21.93 5.61 11.65
N GLU A 238 21.52 5.70 10.37
CA GLU A 238 20.83 6.85 9.78
C GLU A 238 19.56 6.44 9.08
N ILE A 239 18.47 7.17 9.33
CA ILE A 239 17.15 6.97 8.71
C ILE A 239 16.74 8.29 8.07
N ARG A 240 16.16 8.22 6.87
CA ARG A 240 15.61 9.36 6.13
C ARG A 240 14.10 9.43 6.34
N ILE A 241 13.62 10.61 6.73
CA ILE A 241 12.22 10.86 7.05
C ILE A 241 11.76 12.07 6.27
N ARG A 242 10.73 11.90 5.46
CA ARG A 242 10.17 12.96 4.63
C ARG A 242 9.31 13.91 5.45
N VAL A 243 9.46 15.19 5.17
CA VAL A 243 8.62 16.28 5.71
C VAL A 243 8.21 17.22 4.58
N PRO A 244 7.02 17.84 4.62
CA PRO A 244 6.64 18.89 3.70
C PRO A 244 7.63 20.05 3.77
N THR A 245 7.94 20.66 2.62
CA THR A 245 8.84 21.84 2.58
C THR A 245 8.25 23.01 3.37
N ALA A 246 6.92 23.11 3.41
CA ALA A 246 6.21 24.15 4.17
C ALA A 246 6.51 24.13 5.67
N CYS A 247 6.94 22.97 6.22
CA CYS A 247 7.26 22.84 7.64
C CYS A 247 8.57 23.53 8.06
N ASP A 248 9.34 24.09 7.12
CA ASP A 248 10.63 24.74 7.38
C ASP A 248 11.50 23.99 8.39
N ALA A 249 11.59 22.67 8.21
CA ALA A 249 12.33 21.80 9.11
C ALA A 249 13.79 22.23 9.18
N ARG A 250 14.33 22.34 10.39
CA ARG A 250 15.70 22.79 10.65
C ARG A 250 16.45 21.77 11.53
N HIS A 251 17.77 21.86 11.47
CA HIS A 251 18.59 21.17 12.45
C HIS A 251 18.22 21.62 13.86
N GLY A 252 17.92 20.68 14.73
CA GLY A 252 17.69 20.92 16.14
C GLY A 252 18.88 20.43 16.96
N GLN A 253 19.27 21.19 17.99
CA GLN A 253 20.17 20.67 19.01
C GLN A 253 19.39 19.74 19.95
N GLY A 254 20.00 18.63 20.37
CA GLY A 254 19.42 17.66 21.28
C GLY A 254 18.79 16.46 20.60
N GLU A 255 18.28 15.56 21.41
CA GLU A 255 17.61 14.34 20.96
C GLU A 255 16.10 14.56 20.84
N PHE A 256 15.53 13.92 19.83
CA PHE A 256 14.10 13.88 19.56
C PHE A 256 13.60 12.44 19.56
N VAL A 257 12.33 12.27 19.85
CA VAL A 257 11.61 11.04 19.59
C VAL A 257 10.80 11.25 18.32
N ILE A 258 11.32 10.73 17.23
CA ILE A 258 10.73 10.87 15.91
C ILE A 258 9.69 9.77 15.70
N MET A 259 8.47 10.16 15.38
CA MET A 259 7.36 9.28 15.04
C MET A 259 7.06 9.44 13.57
N ALA A 260 7.02 8.33 12.82
CA ALA A 260 6.82 8.36 11.39
C ALA A 260 5.86 7.26 10.93
N LYS A 261 5.07 7.56 9.90
CA LYS A 261 4.24 6.61 9.17
C LYS A 261 4.84 6.31 7.80
N LYS A 262 4.74 5.08 7.35
CA LYS A 262 5.13 4.70 6.01
C LYS A 262 4.00 5.05 5.04
N LYS A 263 4.21 6.07 4.21
CA LYS A 263 3.27 6.47 3.14
C LYS A 263 3.92 6.19 1.78
N LEU A 264 3.30 5.36 0.97
CA LEU A 264 3.77 5.01 -0.38
C LEU A 264 5.24 4.52 -0.42
N GLY A 265 5.69 3.87 0.67
CA GLY A 265 7.05 3.36 0.81
C GLY A 265 8.05 4.32 1.43
N ASP A 266 7.70 5.58 1.62
CA ASP A 266 8.57 6.58 2.27
C ASP A 266 8.11 6.80 3.71
N LEU A 267 9.05 6.96 4.64
CA LEU A 267 8.75 7.37 6.01
C LEU A 267 8.41 8.85 6.00
N THR A 268 7.22 9.19 6.47
CA THR A 268 6.73 10.58 6.59
C THR A 268 6.59 10.92 8.07
N LEU A 269 7.14 12.07 8.45
CA LEU A 269 7.08 12.56 9.82
C LEU A 269 5.62 12.79 10.24
N THR A 270 5.26 12.29 11.42
CA THR A 270 3.98 12.57 12.06
C THR A 270 4.16 13.42 13.31
N CYS A 271 5.19 13.17 14.08
CA CYS A 271 5.49 13.91 15.31
C CYS A 271 6.98 13.84 15.66
N ALA A 272 7.50 14.87 16.34
CA ALA A 272 8.89 14.94 16.76
C ALA A 272 9.06 15.68 18.10
N PRO A 273 8.54 15.16 19.22
CA PRO A 273 8.77 15.76 20.52
C PRO A 273 10.25 15.69 20.91
N ARG A 274 10.70 16.66 21.71
CA ARG A 274 11.99 16.55 22.38
C ARG A 274 11.96 15.41 23.39
N LEU A 275 13.14 14.84 23.68
CA LEU A 275 13.25 13.69 24.57
C LEU A 275 12.67 13.99 25.96
N GLU A 276 12.88 15.21 26.49
CA GLU A 276 12.33 15.61 27.79
C GLU A 276 10.81 15.60 27.80
N THR A 277 10.20 16.21 26.77
CA THR A 277 8.74 16.24 26.61
C THR A 277 8.16 14.83 26.47
N TRP A 278 8.83 13.95 25.73
CA TRP A 278 8.42 12.56 25.59
C TRP A 278 8.50 11.81 26.94
N ALA A 279 9.59 11.99 27.69
CA ALA A 279 9.79 11.34 28.99
C ALA A 279 8.73 11.77 30.01
N GLU A 280 8.26 13.02 29.95
CA GLU A 280 7.13 13.50 30.77
C GLU A 280 5.83 12.84 30.33
N ALA A 281 5.55 12.83 29.02
CA ALA A 281 4.34 12.24 28.47
C ALA A 281 4.20 10.76 28.84
N VAL A 282 5.27 9.97 28.73
CA VAL A 282 5.26 8.53 29.09
C VAL A 282 4.90 8.31 30.55
N ARG A 283 5.36 9.20 31.48
CA ARG A 283 5.05 9.08 32.90
C ARG A 283 3.60 9.41 33.24
N GLU A 284 2.99 10.31 32.48
CA GLU A 284 1.65 10.82 32.78
C GLU A 284 0.55 10.09 32.02
N LEU A 285 0.85 9.57 30.81
CA LEU A 285 -0.11 8.90 29.95
C LEU A 285 -0.27 7.41 30.32
N GLN A 286 -0.94 7.15 31.47
CA GLN A 286 -1.20 5.78 31.95
C GLN A 286 -2.27 5.05 31.13
N SER A 287 -3.10 5.76 30.36
CA SER A 287 -4.22 5.22 29.56
C SER A 287 -3.97 5.25 28.07
N ALA A 288 -2.73 5.05 27.64
CA ALA A 288 -2.42 4.98 26.21
C ALA A 288 -3.03 3.72 25.56
N PRO A 289 -3.46 3.80 24.28
CA PRO A 289 -4.03 2.65 23.57
C PRO A 289 -3.02 1.52 23.29
N CYS A 290 -1.73 1.76 23.51
CA CYS A 290 -0.67 0.76 23.42
C CYS A 290 0.45 1.03 24.44
N LEU A 291 1.36 0.06 24.63
CA LEU A 291 2.49 0.21 25.53
C LEU A 291 3.51 1.23 25.00
N LEU A 292 3.65 2.35 25.69
CA LEU A 292 4.66 3.37 25.41
C LEU A 292 6.05 2.95 25.95
N ARG A 293 7.09 3.15 25.15
CA ARG A 293 8.48 2.87 25.52
C ARG A 293 9.28 4.18 25.57
N SER A 294 10.17 4.30 26.51
CA SER A 294 11.06 5.45 26.72
C SER A 294 12.50 5.15 26.29
#